data_2c3f560de94abe0581aaf00681764265
#
_entry.id   2c3f560de94abe0581aaf00681764265
#
_cell.length_a   1.000
_cell.length_b   1.000
_cell.length_c   1.000
_cell.angle_alpha   90.00
_cell.angle_beta   90.00
_cell.angle_gamma   90.00
#
_symmetry.space_group_name_H-M   'P 1'
#
loop_
_entity.id
_entity.type
_entity.pdbx_description
1 polymer ?
#
loop_
_entity_poly.entity_id
_entity_poly.type
_entity_poly.pdbx_seq_one_letter_code
_entity_poly.pdbx_strand_id
1 'polypeptide(L)'
;MGLPEFTKCTKLMPGQSKENEKAHLIADGAIIKELHITSNRAVGKGNEDDYISALSTQPYRNSIPNLHANGKTVEWKSKKGFANLMYPSAYNKAHEIVLHSLTKIKNRFSEQSQEYKYITDLISFCKEQGVVRFEQKIKPRYIQKHKLNYWGLSDYSVLHKLHSDFLDLDKKLSVNAMDFETISDHLVSSGVVETTRAANTTAMYAIQWFHGHIFDFNKKAVQTHRARLRKIGIDIAQKCNVSKFSPVIVKQTREIKVKECVAPSWYVRPSHLRVA
;
A
#
# COMPACT_ATOMS: atom_id res chain seq x y z
N MET A 1 -6.35 16.82 3.05
CA MET A 1 -7.19 17.67 3.91
C MET A 1 -6.31 18.74 4.51
N GLY A 2 -6.64 20.01 4.26
CA GLY A 2 -5.88 21.11 4.81
C GLY A 2 -6.21 21.37 6.28
N LEU A 3 -5.24 21.81 7.07
CA LEU A 3 -5.39 22.32 8.44
C LEU A 3 -6.61 23.25 8.64
N PRO A 4 -6.99 24.13 7.67
CA PRO A 4 -8.14 25.03 7.83
C PRO A 4 -9.48 24.33 8.04
N GLU A 5 -9.70 23.17 7.43
CA GLU A 5 -10.98 22.45 7.55
C GLU A 5 -11.14 21.81 8.92
N PHE A 6 -10.05 21.25 9.43
CA PHE A 6 -10.05 20.68 10.77
C PHE A 6 -10.20 21.76 11.85
N THR A 7 -9.55 22.91 11.66
CA THR A 7 -9.71 24.06 12.57
C THR A 7 -11.16 24.51 12.68
N LYS A 8 -11.93 24.44 11.58
CA LYS A 8 -13.37 24.72 11.60
C LYS A 8 -14.14 23.70 12.44
N CYS A 9 -13.81 22.40 12.32
CA CYS A 9 -14.43 21.36 13.14
C CYS A 9 -14.16 21.54 14.63
N THR A 10 -12.92 21.83 15.00
CA THR A 10 -12.54 22.02 16.41
C THR A 10 -13.19 23.25 17.02
N LYS A 11 -13.41 24.31 16.25
CA LYS A 11 -14.11 25.51 16.70
C LYS A 11 -15.59 25.30 17.07
N LEU A 12 -16.17 24.21 16.63
CA LEU A 12 -17.57 23.86 16.90
C LEU A 12 -17.71 22.95 18.13
N MET A 13 -16.61 22.50 18.73
CA MET A 13 -16.64 21.63 19.90
C MET A 13 -16.91 22.43 21.19
N PRO A 14 -17.81 21.94 22.07
CA PRO A 14 -18.05 22.55 23.36
C PRO A 14 -16.79 22.60 24.21
N GLY A 15 -16.63 23.63 25.05
CA GLY A 15 -15.52 23.75 26.01
C GLY A 15 -14.20 24.25 25.43
N GLN A 16 -14.17 24.69 24.18
CA GLN A 16 -12.96 25.18 23.52
C GLN A 16 -12.37 26.40 24.25
N SER A 17 -11.09 26.32 24.63
CA SER A 17 -10.36 27.46 25.15
C SER A 17 -10.03 28.47 24.07
N LYS A 18 -10.26 29.75 24.31
CA LYS A 18 -9.94 30.85 23.39
C LYS A 18 -8.56 31.45 23.66
N GLU A 19 -7.88 31.04 24.73
CA GLU A 19 -6.66 31.69 25.19
C GLU A 19 -5.41 31.26 24.43
N ASN A 20 -5.43 30.11 23.80
CA ASN A 20 -4.30 29.56 23.03
C ASN A 20 -4.77 28.79 21.83
N GLU A 21 -4.44 29.23 20.61
CA GLU A 21 -4.84 28.54 19.37
C GLU A 21 -4.37 27.10 19.28
N LYS A 22 -3.19 26.79 19.79
CA LYS A 22 -2.71 25.40 19.83
C LYS A 22 -3.54 24.56 20.79
N ALA A 23 -3.94 25.10 21.91
CA ALA A 23 -4.81 24.42 22.87
C ALA A 23 -6.18 24.12 22.27
N HIS A 24 -6.69 24.94 21.36
CA HIS A 24 -7.93 24.65 20.63
C HIS A 24 -7.85 23.40 19.76
N LEU A 25 -6.68 23.09 19.21
CA LEU A 25 -6.47 21.92 18.37
C LEU A 25 -6.30 20.63 19.17
N ILE A 26 -5.89 20.74 20.42
CA ILE A 26 -5.77 19.61 21.36
C ILE A 26 -7.06 19.44 22.16
N ALA A 27 -7.68 20.60 22.43
CA ALA A 27 -8.71 20.74 23.42
C ALA A 27 -9.87 19.80 23.22
N ASP A 28 -10.67 19.69 24.23
CA ASP A 28 -11.96 19.02 24.22
C ASP A 28 -11.85 17.49 24.00
N GLY A 29 -10.66 16.93 24.25
CA GLY A 29 -10.43 15.50 24.19
C GLY A 29 -10.43 14.92 22.78
N ALA A 30 -10.30 15.75 21.75
CA ALA A 30 -10.19 15.29 20.36
C ALA A 30 -8.87 14.56 20.14
N ILE A 31 -8.88 13.26 20.36
CA ILE A 31 -7.70 12.38 20.23
C ILE A 31 -7.88 11.48 19.02
N ILE A 32 -6.89 11.51 18.13
CA ILE A 32 -6.83 10.58 16.99
C ILE A 32 -6.50 9.19 17.52
N LYS A 33 -7.41 8.26 17.34
CA LYS A 33 -7.23 6.84 17.69
C LYS A 33 -6.78 6.00 16.51
N GLU A 34 -7.26 6.32 15.32
CA GLU A 34 -6.90 5.61 14.08
C GLU A 34 -6.82 6.63 12.94
N LEU A 35 -5.85 6.44 12.03
CA LEU A 35 -5.67 7.25 10.85
C LEU A 35 -5.50 6.35 9.64
N HIS A 36 -6.20 6.66 8.55
CA HIS A 36 -6.06 5.97 7.28
C HIS A 36 -5.33 6.87 6.28
N ILE A 37 -4.22 6.38 5.75
CA ILE A 37 -3.49 7.03 4.67
C ILE A 37 -3.75 6.24 3.41
N THR A 38 -4.21 6.92 2.36
CA THR A 38 -4.60 6.26 1.11
C THR A 38 -3.99 6.94 -0.11
N SER A 39 -3.62 6.12 -1.09
CA SER A 39 -3.24 6.56 -2.44
C SER A 39 -3.86 5.64 -3.47
N ASN A 40 -4.20 6.18 -4.64
CA ASN A 40 -4.74 5.42 -5.76
C ASN A 40 -3.71 5.34 -6.88
N ARG A 41 -3.53 4.14 -7.43
CA ARG A 41 -2.71 3.89 -8.61
C ARG A 41 -3.62 3.49 -9.77
N ALA A 42 -3.37 3.99 -10.96
CA ALA A 42 -3.99 3.57 -12.20
C ALA A 42 -3.06 2.59 -12.90
N VAL A 43 -3.46 1.33 -12.99
CA VAL A 43 -2.66 0.25 -13.58
C VAL A 43 -3.16 -0.15 -14.98
N GLY A 44 -4.20 0.53 -15.46
CA GLY A 44 -4.87 0.24 -16.71
C GLY A 44 -5.95 -0.83 -16.56
N LYS A 45 -6.98 -0.71 -17.38
CA LYS A 45 -8.16 -1.58 -17.38
C LYS A 45 -7.82 -3.06 -17.42
N GLY A 46 -8.35 -3.82 -16.46
CA GLY A 46 -8.21 -5.26 -16.38
C GLY A 46 -6.86 -5.78 -15.86
N ASN A 47 -5.96 -4.89 -15.41
CA ASN A 47 -4.67 -5.27 -14.86
C ASN A 47 -4.66 -5.30 -13.31
N GLU A 48 -5.77 -4.91 -12.66
CA GLU A 48 -5.83 -4.70 -11.23
C GLU A 48 -5.50 -5.96 -10.43
N ASP A 49 -6.10 -7.08 -10.83
CA ASP A 49 -5.98 -8.34 -10.10
C ASP A 49 -4.57 -8.95 -10.30
N ASP A 50 -4.01 -8.85 -11.51
CA ASP A 50 -2.63 -9.28 -11.80
C ASP A 50 -1.62 -8.44 -11.01
N TYR A 51 -1.84 -7.12 -10.95
CA TYR A 51 -1.00 -6.22 -10.18
C TYR A 51 -1.07 -6.49 -8.68
N ILE A 52 -2.27 -6.73 -8.11
CA ILE A 52 -2.45 -7.10 -6.71
C ILE A 52 -1.80 -8.45 -6.41
N SER A 53 -1.93 -9.42 -7.33
CA SER A 53 -1.25 -10.71 -7.23
C SER A 53 0.27 -10.54 -7.22
N ALA A 54 0.83 -9.68 -8.08
CA ALA A 54 2.25 -9.36 -8.07
C ALA A 54 2.69 -8.69 -6.76
N LEU A 55 1.92 -7.72 -6.24
CA LEU A 55 2.19 -7.11 -4.93
C LEU A 55 2.22 -8.15 -3.80
N SER A 56 1.42 -9.21 -3.89
CA SER A 56 1.41 -10.28 -2.89
C SER A 56 2.69 -11.11 -2.83
N THR A 57 3.61 -10.92 -3.75
CA THR A 57 4.94 -11.53 -3.69
C THR A 57 5.94 -10.73 -2.86
N GLN A 58 5.62 -9.46 -2.56
CA GLN A 58 6.53 -8.53 -1.93
C GLN A 58 6.29 -8.44 -0.43
N PRO A 59 7.28 -8.72 0.42
CA PRO A 59 7.21 -8.43 1.83
C PRO A 59 7.27 -6.91 2.07
N TYR A 60 6.54 -6.45 3.07
CA TYR A 60 6.62 -5.06 3.52
C TYR A 60 7.04 -5.01 4.99
N ARG A 61 8.22 -4.41 5.26
CA ARG A 61 8.83 -4.39 6.60
C ARG A 61 8.94 -5.82 7.19
N ASN A 62 8.40 -6.03 8.38
CA ASN A 62 8.37 -7.33 9.06
C ASN A 62 7.04 -8.07 8.86
N SER A 63 6.25 -7.68 7.85
CA SER A 63 4.95 -8.25 7.53
C SER A 63 5.03 -9.17 6.32
N ILE A 64 4.17 -10.19 6.31
CA ILE A 64 4.02 -11.14 5.23
C ILE A 64 2.77 -10.75 4.44
N PRO A 65 2.84 -10.72 3.11
CA PRO A 65 1.66 -10.50 2.29
C PRO A 65 0.72 -11.70 2.36
N ASN A 66 -0.56 -11.42 2.45
CA ASN A 66 -1.64 -12.38 2.42
C ASN A 66 -2.64 -11.97 1.33
N LEU A 67 -2.65 -12.69 0.21
CA LEU A 67 -3.62 -12.49 -0.85
C LEU A 67 -4.95 -13.13 -0.46
N HIS A 68 -6.05 -12.39 -0.55
CA HIS A 68 -7.38 -12.93 -0.34
C HIS A 68 -7.74 -13.95 -1.42
N ALA A 69 -8.62 -14.91 -1.09
CA ALA A 69 -9.01 -15.98 -2.01
C ALA A 69 -9.63 -15.48 -3.33
N ASN A 70 -10.25 -14.30 -3.30
CA ASN A 70 -10.82 -13.67 -4.51
C ASN A 70 -9.78 -12.96 -5.40
N GLY A 71 -8.50 -12.91 -5.01
CA GLY A 71 -7.42 -12.25 -5.75
C GLY A 71 -7.49 -10.72 -5.78
N LYS A 72 -8.48 -10.08 -5.14
CA LYS A 72 -8.76 -8.64 -5.28
C LYS A 72 -8.23 -7.77 -4.16
N THR A 73 -7.60 -8.37 -3.16
CA THR A 73 -7.05 -7.68 -1.99
C THR A 73 -5.80 -8.42 -1.51
N VAL A 74 -4.74 -7.69 -1.24
CA VAL A 74 -3.57 -8.16 -0.52
C VAL A 74 -3.40 -7.33 0.75
N GLU A 75 -3.08 -8.00 1.86
CA GLU A 75 -2.85 -7.40 3.17
C GLU A 75 -1.48 -7.82 3.69
N TRP A 76 -0.81 -6.95 4.44
CA TRP A 76 0.45 -7.29 5.08
C TRP A 76 0.26 -7.42 6.58
N LYS A 77 0.39 -8.65 7.08
CA LYS A 77 0.24 -9.01 8.51
C LYS A 77 1.55 -9.51 9.09
N SER A 78 1.73 -9.41 10.40
CA SER A 78 2.84 -10.07 11.07
C SER A 78 2.71 -11.58 10.93
N LYS A 79 3.81 -12.32 11.14
CA LYS A 79 3.78 -13.81 11.17
C LYS A 79 2.74 -14.38 12.15
N LYS A 80 2.40 -13.64 13.20
CA LYS A 80 1.37 -14.02 14.19
C LYS A 80 -0.06 -13.62 13.78
N GLY A 81 -0.26 -13.06 12.56
CA GLY A 81 -1.59 -12.66 12.08
C GLY A 81 -2.10 -11.32 12.61
N PHE A 82 -1.35 -10.61 13.45
CA PHE A 82 -1.79 -9.36 14.07
C PHE A 82 -1.18 -8.12 13.39
N ALA A 83 -1.95 -7.04 13.38
CA ALA A 83 -1.51 -5.72 12.92
C ALA A 83 -1.56 -4.71 14.08
N ASN A 84 -0.55 -4.73 14.94
CA ASN A 84 -0.53 -3.94 16.18
C ASN A 84 -0.20 -2.45 15.95
N LEU A 85 0.61 -2.12 14.95
CA LEU A 85 1.08 -0.77 14.68
C LEU A 85 0.41 -0.16 13.47
N MET A 86 0.33 -0.92 12.40
CA MET A 86 -0.28 -0.51 11.15
C MET A 86 -0.81 -1.72 10.40
N TYR A 87 -1.80 -1.49 9.54
CA TYR A 87 -2.42 -2.50 8.72
C TYR A 87 -2.38 -2.02 7.26
N PRO A 88 -1.31 -2.38 6.52
CA PRO A 88 -1.20 -2.05 5.11
C PRO A 88 -2.04 -3.02 4.27
N SER A 89 -2.69 -2.49 3.26
CA SER A 89 -3.45 -3.26 2.27
C SER A 89 -3.43 -2.60 0.91
N ALA A 90 -3.57 -3.38 -0.16
CA ALA A 90 -3.82 -2.89 -1.50
C ALA A 90 -4.98 -3.68 -2.10
N TYR A 91 -5.91 -3.00 -2.77
CA TYR A 91 -7.12 -3.64 -3.25
C TYR A 91 -7.72 -2.97 -4.49
N ASN A 92 -8.48 -3.78 -5.26
CA ASN A 92 -9.24 -3.34 -6.42
C ASN A 92 -10.36 -2.39 -5.97
N LYS A 93 -10.24 -1.10 -6.34
CA LYS A 93 -11.15 -0.06 -5.84
C LYS A 93 -12.56 -0.19 -6.42
N ALA A 94 -12.69 -0.59 -7.67
CA ALA A 94 -14.00 -0.82 -8.28
C ALA A 94 -14.75 -1.95 -7.56
N HIS A 95 -14.07 -3.04 -7.25
CA HIS A 95 -14.64 -4.17 -6.52
C HIS A 95 -15.09 -3.77 -5.11
N GLU A 96 -14.28 -3.01 -4.39
CA GLU A 96 -14.60 -2.53 -3.05
C GLU A 96 -15.86 -1.64 -3.03
N ILE A 97 -15.98 -0.71 -4.02
CA ILE A 97 -17.16 0.16 -4.12
C ILE A 97 -18.43 -0.68 -4.39
N VAL A 98 -18.32 -1.70 -5.24
CA VAL A 98 -19.47 -2.60 -5.51
C VAL A 98 -19.93 -3.30 -4.22
N LEU A 99 -18.99 -3.86 -3.46
CA LEU A 99 -19.30 -4.60 -2.24
C LEU A 99 -19.88 -3.74 -1.13
N HIS A 100 -19.29 -2.57 -0.89
CA HIS A 100 -19.57 -1.80 0.32
C HIS A 100 -20.47 -0.60 0.10
N SER A 101 -20.55 -0.06 -1.11
CA SER A 101 -21.27 1.17 -1.39
C SER A 101 -22.48 0.95 -2.28
N LEU A 102 -22.36 0.20 -3.38
CA LEU A 102 -23.44 0.05 -4.36
C LEU A 102 -24.70 -0.59 -3.74
N THR A 103 -24.54 -1.64 -2.95
CA THR A 103 -25.67 -2.31 -2.27
C THR A 103 -26.39 -1.35 -1.31
N LYS A 104 -25.64 -0.53 -0.58
CA LYS A 104 -26.24 0.46 0.34
C LYS A 104 -27.01 1.55 -0.41
N ILE A 105 -26.46 2.00 -1.54
CA ILE A 105 -27.10 3.00 -2.39
C ILE A 105 -28.36 2.43 -3.02
N LYS A 106 -28.32 1.21 -3.59
CA LYS A 106 -29.51 0.52 -4.13
C LYS A 106 -30.64 0.37 -3.12
N ASN A 107 -30.30 0.12 -1.86
CA ASN A 107 -31.31 -0.06 -0.81
C ASN A 107 -31.95 1.27 -0.34
N ARG A 108 -31.32 2.42 -0.64
CA ARG A 108 -31.78 3.73 -0.17
C ARG A 108 -32.32 4.63 -1.26
N PHE A 109 -31.88 4.46 -2.49
CA PHE A 109 -32.16 5.33 -3.61
C PHE A 109 -32.61 4.51 -4.82
N SER A 110 -33.46 5.10 -5.67
CA SER A 110 -33.84 4.48 -6.93
C SER A 110 -32.65 4.44 -7.90
N GLU A 111 -32.72 3.54 -8.88
CA GLU A 111 -31.67 3.44 -9.92
C GLU A 111 -31.61 4.68 -10.83
N GLN A 112 -32.67 5.51 -10.85
CA GLN A 112 -32.72 6.78 -11.57
C GLN A 112 -32.17 7.96 -10.77
N SER A 113 -31.81 7.76 -9.50
CA SER A 113 -31.32 8.84 -8.65
C SER A 113 -29.90 9.29 -9.04
N GLN A 114 -29.56 10.54 -8.69
CA GLN A 114 -28.23 11.08 -8.92
C GLN A 114 -27.15 10.34 -8.13
N GLU A 115 -27.47 9.88 -6.93
CA GLU A 115 -26.58 9.12 -6.06
C GLU A 115 -26.23 7.75 -6.69
N TYR A 116 -27.23 7.07 -7.25
CA TYR A 116 -26.99 5.80 -7.94
C TYR A 116 -26.15 6.00 -9.21
N LYS A 117 -26.47 7.00 -10.01
CA LYS A 117 -25.69 7.37 -11.20
C LYS A 117 -24.26 7.71 -10.82
N TYR A 118 -24.04 8.54 -9.81
CA TYR A 118 -22.70 8.91 -9.35
C TYR A 118 -21.86 7.69 -8.95
N ILE A 119 -22.42 6.76 -8.18
CA ILE A 119 -21.68 5.58 -7.74
C ILE A 119 -21.36 4.62 -8.91
N THR A 120 -22.26 4.49 -9.88
CA THR A 120 -22.03 3.69 -11.09
C THR A 120 -20.99 4.31 -12.01
N ASP A 121 -21.00 5.63 -12.18
CA ASP A 121 -19.99 6.36 -12.93
C ASP A 121 -18.60 6.23 -12.25
N LEU A 122 -18.56 6.27 -10.92
CA LEU A 122 -17.32 6.07 -10.16
C LEU A 122 -16.77 4.65 -10.30
N ILE A 123 -17.64 3.64 -10.28
CA ILE A 123 -17.24 2.23 -10.54
C ILE A 123 -16.69 2.09 -11.96
N SER A 124 -17.36 2.67 -12.94
CA SER A 124 -16.94 2.66 -14.35
C SER A 124 -15.58 3.32 -14.53
N PHE A 125 -15.40 4.50 -13.95
CA PHE A 125 -14.10 5.19 -13.93
C PHE A 125 -13.00 4.32 -13.32
N CYS A 126 -13.25 3.72 -12.15
CA CYS A 126 -12.27 2.86 -11.48
C CYS A 126 -11.89 1.66 -12.34
N LYS A 127 -12.83 1.04 -13.06
CA LYS A 127 -12.58 -0.06 -13.97
C LYS A 127 -11.79 0.37 -15.20
N GLU A 128 -12.13 1.51 -15.82
CA GLU A 128 -11.43 2.01 -17.01
C GLU A 128 -9.98 2.41 -16.71
N GLN A 129 -9.74 3.01 -15.55
CA GLN A 129 -8.39 3.37 -15.12
C GLN A 129 -7.61 2.18 -14.51
N GLY A 130 -8.30 1.10 -14.14
CA GLY A 130 -7.69 0.01 -13.39
C GLY A 130 -7.22 0.49 -12.01
N VAL A 131 -8.13 1.01 -11.17
CA VAL A 131 -7.74 1.67 -9.93
C VAL A 131 -7.46 0.65 -8.83
N VAL A 132 -6.20 0.62 -8.38
CA VAL A 132 -5.78 -0.07 -7.16
C VAL A 132 -5.52 0.95 -6.06
N ARG A 133 -6.16 0.76 -4.91
CA ARG A 133 -5.94 1.61 -3.73
C ARG A 133 -4.96 0.96 -2.78
N PHE A 134 -3.95 1.74 -2.43
CA PHE A 134 -3.06 1.47 -1.31
C PHE A 134 -3.60 2.16 -0.06
N GLU A 135 -3.74 1.43 1.02
CA GLU A 135 -4.26 1.93 2.29
C GLU A 135 -3.39 1.45 3.45
N GLN A 136 -3.04 2.36 4.34
CA GLN A 136 -2.40 2.04 5.60
C GLN A 136 -3.27 2.54 6.75
N LYS A 137 -3.83 1.63 7.53
CA LYS A 137 -4.53 1.94 8.77
C LYS A 137 -3.51 2.04 9.89
N ILE A 138 -3.27 3.24 10.35
CA ILE A 138 -2.33 3.52 11.45
C ILE A 138 -3.06 3.34 12.77
N LYS A 139 -2.59 2.40 13.57
CA LYS A 139 -3.24 1.98 14.82
C LYS A 139 -2.83 2.85 16.01
N PRO A 140 -3.62 2.87 17.10
CA PRO A 140 -3.38 3.74 18.25
C PRO A 140 -1.98 3.63 18.82
N ARG A 141 -1.42 2.42 18.87
CA ARG A 141 -0.07 2.20 19.41
C ARG A 141 1.03 2.89 18.60
N TYR A 142 0.87 2.97 17.27
CA TYR A 142 1.80 3.73 16.41
C TYR A 142 1.62 5.22 16.64
N ILE A 143 0.36 5.68 16.64
CA ILE A 143 -0.01 7.09 16.85
C ILE A 143 0.58 7.61 18.16
N GLN A 144 0.39 6.88 19.27
CA GLN A 144 0.94 7.22 20.58
C GLN A 144 2.46 7.23 20.58
N LYS A 145 3.09 6.18 20.04
CA LYS A 145 4.55 6.07 19.98
C LYS A 145 5.20 7.26 19.25
N HIS A 146 4.55 7.78 18.23
CA HIS A 146 5.05 8.90 17.42
C HIS A 146 4.43 10.24 17.79
N LYS A 147 3.65 10.30 18.89
CA LYS A 147 2.99 11.51 19.39
C LYS A 147 2.10 12.20 18.34
N LEU A 148 1.37 11.39 17.55
CA LEU A 148 0.50 11.87 16.47
C LEU A 148 -0.97 11.97 16.88
N ASN A 149 -1.27 11.81 18.15
CA ASN A 149 -2.65 11.74 18.65
C ASN A 149 -3.33 13.11 18.76
N TYR A 150 -2.58 14.21 18.67
CA TYR A 150 -3.15 15.55 18.70
C TYR A 150 -3.08 16.21 17.33
N TRP A 151 -4.23 16.31 16.66
CA TRP A 151 -4.29 16.93 15.34
C TRP A 151 -3.88 18.41 15.41
N GLY A 152 -3.08 18.83 14.41
CA GLY A 152 -2.60 20.21 14.31
C GLY A 152 -1.40 20.57 15.19
N LEU A 153 -1.03 19.71 16.15
CA LEU A 153 0.17 19.91 16.98
C LEU A 153 1.29 18.94 16.65
N SER A 154 0.98 17.90 15.90
CA SER A 154 1.93 16.85 15.57
C SER A 154 2.56 17.08 14.20
N ASP A 155 3.83 16.70 14.05
CA ASP A 155 4.48 16.61 12.75
C ASP A 155 4.06 15.32 12.05
N TYR A 156 3.26 15.45 11.00
CA TYR A 156 2.78 14.32 10.20
C TYR A 156 3.72 13.95 9.04
N SER A 157 4.89 14.59 8.91
CA SER A 157 5.87 14.28 7.85
C SER A 157 6.32 12.82 7.89
N VAL A 158 6.41 12.24 9.09
CA VAL A 158 6.70 10.82 9.31
C VAL A 158 5.70 9.91 8.59
N LEU A 159 4.45 10.32 8.45
CA LEU A 159 3.41 9.56 7.77
C LEU A 159 3.58 9.63 6.25
N HIS A 160 4.04 10.75 5.71
CA HIS A 160 4.38 10.87 4.28
C HIS A 160 5.48 9.89 3.90
N LYS A 161 6.58 9.89 4.66
CA LYS A 161 7.68 8.93 4.46
C LYS A 161 7.20 7.49 4.59
N LEU A 162 6.42 7.19 5.62
CA LEU A 162 5.86 5.87 5.85
C LEU A 162 5.03 5.39 4.65
N HIS A 163 4.21 6.26 4.09
CA HIS A 163 3.35 5.93 2.96
C HIS A 163 4.12 5.84 1.64
N SER A 164 5.09 6.73 1.43
CA SER A 164 6.00 6.65 0.29
C SER A 164 6.77 5.32 0.28
N ASP A 165 7.33 4.90 1.42
CA ASP A 165 8.00 3.60 1.55
C ASP A 165 7.07 2.42 1.21
N PHE A 166 5.77 2.56 1.46
CA PHE A 166 4.78 1.54 1.09
C PHE A 166 4.48 1.54 -0.41
N LEU A 167 4.34 2.70 -1.01
CA LEU A 167 4.14 2.85 -2.45
C LEU A 167 5.35 2.35 -3.26
N ASP A 168 6.56 2.45 -2.69
CA ASP A 168 7.79 1.97 -3.34
C ASP A 168 7.85 0.44 -3.52
N LEU A 169 6.84 -0.30 -3.04
CA LEU A 169 6.66 -1.71 -3.42
C LEU A 169 6.55 -1.88 -4.94
N ASP A 170 6.01 -0.90 -5.66
CA ASP A 170 5.94 -0.89 -7.12
C ASP A 170 7.32 -1.06 -7.77
N LYS A 171 8.31 -0.35 -7.25
CA LYS A 171 9.69 -0.39 -7.76
C LYS A 171 10.31 -1.77 -7.62
N LYS A 172 9.82 -2.57 -6.66
CA LYS A 172 10.31 -3.91 -6.40
C LYS A 172 9.67 -4.95 -7.32
N LEU A 173 8.51 -4.66 -7.91
CA LEU A 173 7.83 -5.57 -8.82
C LEU A 173 8.59 -5.77 -10.13
N SER A 174 9.29 -4.75 -10.61
CA SER A 174 10.08 -4.83 -11.83
C SER A 174 11.23 -5.85 -11.74
N VAL A 175 11.68 -6.19 -10.53
CA VAL A 175 12.77 -7.15 -10.29
C VAL A 175 12.30 -8.61 -10.38
N ASN A 176 11.02 -8.87 -10.11
CA ASN A 176 10.50 -10.25 -10.08
C ASN A 176 10.32 -10.88 -11.47
N ALA A 177 10.37 -10.07 -12.52
CA ALA A 177 10.30 -10.54 -13.92
C ALA A 177 11.70 -10.79 -14.53
N MET A 178 12.76 -10.76 -13.73
CA MET A 178 14.12 -10.62 -14.21
C MET A 178 14.93 -11.93 -14.16
N ASP A 179 15.73 -12.13 -15.19
CA ASP A 179 16.79 -13.12 -15.24
C ASP A 179 18.01 -12.73 -14.37
N PHE A 180 19.02 -13.58 -14.37
CA PHE A 180 20.26 -13.38 -13.60
C PHE A 180 20.93 -12.04 -13.89
N GLU A 181 21.01 -11.66 -15.16
CA GLU A 181 21.71 -10.46 -15.63
C GLU A 181 21.02 -9.20 -15.07
N THR A 182 19.69 -9.20 -15.17
CA THR A 182 18.86 -8.10 -14.67
C THR A 182 18.88 -7.97 -13.15
N ILE A 183 18.93 -9.08 -12.40
CA ILE A 183 19.10 -9.03 -10.93
C ILE A 183 20.44 -8.41 -10.57
N SER A 184 21.50 -8.81 -11.28
CA SER A 184 22.85 -8.28 -11.06
C SER A 184 22.92 -6.78 -11.36
N ASP A 185 22.42 -6.36 -12.50
CA ASP A 185 22.41 -4.95 -12.91
C ASP A 185 21.57 -4.08 -11.97
N HIS A 186 20.45 -4.60 -11.50
CA HIS A 186 19.62 -3.89 -10.55
C HIS A 186 20.29 -3.72 -9.18
N LEU A 187 21.03 -4.71 -8.71
CA LEU A 187 21.80 -4.61 -7.47
C LEU A 187 22.89 -3.53 -7.54
N VAL A 188 23.50 -3.36 -8.70
CA VAL A 188 24.51 -2.30 -8.92
C VAL A 188 23.85 -0.93 -9.10
N SER A 189 22.86 -0.83 -9.99
CA SER A 189 22.19 0.44 -10.30
C SER A 189 21.43 1.04 -9.14
N SER A 190 20.91 0.19 -8.24
CA SER A 190 20.27 0.64 -7.00
C SER A 190 21.22 0.93 -5.85
N GLY A 191 22.55 0.84 -6.08
CA GLY A 191 23.56 1.09 -5.06
C GLY A 191 23.57 0.10 -3.88
N VAL A 192 22.98 -1.08 -4.05
CA VAL A 192 22.98 -2.14 -3.02
C VAL A 192 24.33 -2.79 -2.88
N VAL A 193 25.06 -2.90 -3.98
CA VAL A 193 26.46 -3.35 -4.06
C VAL A 193 27.24 -2.47 -5.03
N GLU A 194 28.54 -2.30 -4.76
CA GLU A 194 29.42 -1.43 -5.55
C GLU A 194 30.06 -2.15 -6.73
N THR A 195 30.14 -3.47 -6.69
CA THR A 195 30.87 -4.24 -7.70
C THR A 195 30.01 -5.29 -8.38
N THR A 196 30.18 -5.47 -9.68
CA THR A 196 29.53 -6.52 -10.48
C THR A 196 29.79 -7.92 -9.92
N ARG A 197 30.98 -8.19 -9.39
CA ARG A 197 31.29 -9.47 -8.76
C ARG A 197 30.41 -9.75 -7.53
N ALA A 198 30.20 -8.74 -6.67
CA ALA A 198 29.32 -8.88 -5.51
C ALA A 198 27.85 -8.99 -5.92
N ALA A 199 27.45 -8.29 -7.00
CA ALA A 199 26.11 -8.39 -7.57
C ALA A 199 25.86 -9.81 -8.13
N ASN A 200 26.77 -10.33 -8.93
CA ASN A 200 26.67 -11.67 -9.53
C ASN A 200 26.59 -12.75 -8.46
N THR A 201 27.42 -12.68 -7.42
CA THR A 201 27.35 -13.63 -6.31
C THR A 201 26.00 -13.55 -5.60
N THR A 202 25.46 -12.33 -5.42
CA THR A 202 24.16 -12.14 -4.77
C THR A 202 23.00 -12.64 -5.67
N ALA A 203 23.06 -12.39 -6.98
CA ALA A 203 22.10 -12.87 -7.95
C ALA A 203 22.02 -14.41 -8.00
N MET A 204 23.18 -15.10 -7.85
CA MET A 204 23.20 -16.56 -7.77
C MET A 204 22.35 -17.11 -6.61
N TYR A 205 22.33 -16.45 -5.46
CA TYR A 205 21.45 -16.84 -4.35
C TYR A 205 19.97 -16.68 -4.70
N ALA A 206 19.61 -15.64 -5.44
CA ALA A 206 18.23 -15.47 -5.91
C ALA A 206 17.84 -16.57 -6.91
N ILE A 207 18.72 -16.92 -7.85
CA ILE A 207 18.47 -17.98 -8.83
C ILE A 207 18.35 -19.35 -8.15
N GLN A 208 19.25 -19.69 -7.23
CA GLN A 208 19.17 -20.94 -6.47
C GLN A 208 17.85 -21.04 -5.69
N TRP A 209 17.45 -19.94 -5.03
CA TRP A 209 16.17 -19.87 -4.34
C TRP A 209 14.99 -20.06 -5.31
N PHE A 210 15.04 -19.45 -6.48
CA PHE A 210 14.02 -19.58 -7.52
C PHE A 210 13.87 -21.04 -7.97
N HIS A 211 14.98 -21.78 -8.03
CA HIS A 211 14.99 -23.21 -8.33
C HIS A 211 14.73 -24.11 -7.10
N GLY A 212 14.24 -23.55 -6.00
CA GLY A 212 13.78 -24.30 -4.84
C GLY A 212 14.88 -24.65 -3.83
N HIS A 213 16.08 -24.09 -3.97
CA HIS A 213 17.14 -24.32 -2.98
C HIS A 213 16.77 -23.74 -1.61
N ILE A 214 16.96 -24.55 -0.56
CA ILE A 214 16.73 -24.15 0.82
C ILE A 214 18.07 -23.77 1.46
N PHE A 215 18.17 -22.52 1.92
CA PHE A 215 19.39 -21.99 2.51
C PHE A 215 19.45 -22.18 4.02
N ASP A 216 20.65 -22.45 4.51
CA ASP A 216 20.96 -22.42 5.95
C ASP A 216 21.20 -20.97 6.39
N PHE A 217 20.20 -20.39 7.07
CA PHE A 217 20.24 -19.01 7.53
C PHE A 217 21.15 -18.75 8.74
N ASN A 218 21.79 -19.78 9.31
CA ASN A 218 22.83 -19.60 10.33
C ASN A 218 24.15 -19.17 9.70
N LYS A 219 24.34 -19.38 8.39
CA LYS A 219 25.55 -18.97 7.68
C LYS A 219 25.55 -17.47 7.42
N LYS A 220 26.60 -16.78 7.87
CA LYS A 220 26.76 -15.32 7.72
C LYS A 220 26.70 -14.86 6.24
N ALA A 221 27.26 -15.66 5.33
CA ALA A 221 27.19 -15.37 3.90
C ALA A 221 25.73 -15.33 3.39
N VAL A 222 24.90 -16.31 3.79
CA VAL A 222 23.47 -16.37 3.43
C VAL A 222 22.72 -15.16 3.97
N GLN A 223 22.99 -14.77 5.22
CA GLN A 223 22.37 -13.58 5.82
C GLN A 223 22.76 -12.30 5.06
N THR A 224 24.02 -12.17 4.64
CA THR A 224 24.49 -11.02 3.88
C THR A 224 23.80 -10.92 2.51
N HIS A 225 23.72 -12.01 1.76
CA HIS A 225 23.07 -12.02 0.45
C HIS A 225 21.56 -11.84 0.58
N ARG A 226 20.94 -12.44 1.60
CA ARG A 226 19.52 -12.19 1.91
C ARG A 226 19.25 -10.71 2.19
N ALA A 227 20.11 -10.05 2.98
CA ALA A 227 19.97 -8.62 3.30
C ALA A 227 20.01 -7.74 2.04
N ARG A 228 20.93 -8.07 1.11
CA ARG A 228 21.05 -7.38 -0.19
C ARG A 228 19.82 -7.62 -1.07
N LEU A 229 19.40 -8.87 -1.23
CA LEU A 229 18.23 -9.24 -2.04
C LEU A 229 16.93 -8.63 -1.51
N ARG A 230 16.79 -8.52 -0.19
CA ARG A 230 15.62 -7.84 0.39
C ARG A 230 15.53 -6.37 0.04
N LYS A 231 16.64 -5.70 -0.23
CA LYS A 231 16.62 -4.29 -0.67
C LYS A 231 16.00 -4.14 -2.06
N ILE A 232 16.10 -5.18 -2.89
CA ILE A 232 15.48 -5.24 -4.21
C ILE A 232 14.19 -6.08 -4.24
N GLY A 233 13.66 -6.44 -3.06
CA GLY A 233 12.34 -7.11 -2.94
C GLY A 233 12.35 -8.63 -2.93
N ILE A 234 13.51 -9.28 -3.02
CA ILE A 234 13.63 -10.73 -2.99
C ILE A 234 13.97 -11.20 -1.57
N ASP A 235 13.11 -12.04 -0.94
CA ASP A 235 13.42 -12.66 0.35
C ASP A 235 13.56 -14.18 0.21
N ILE A 236 14.80 -14.66 0.13
CA ILE A 236 15.16 -16.06 -0.03
C ILE A 236 14.81 -16.94 1.20
N ALA A 237 14.32 -16.38 2.31
CA ALA A 237 13.80 -17.14 3.44
C ALA A 237 12.33 -17.54 3.28
N GLN A 238 11.64 -17.01 2.30
CA GLN A 238 10.28 -17.43 1.96
C GLN A 238 10.33 -18.59 0.95
N LYS A 239 9.35 -19.47 1.00
CA LYS A 239 9.23 -20.47 -0.08
C LYS A 239 9.01 -19.78 -1.39
N CYS A 240 9.86 -20.08 -2.38
CA CYS A 240 9.61 -19.64 -3.74
C CYS A 240 8.34 -20.31 -4.24
N ASN A 241 7.30 -19.52 -4.50
CA ASN A 241 6.10 -20.05 -5.11
C ASN A 241 6.21 -19.85 -6.63
N VAL A 242 6.80 -20.84 -7.29
CA VAL A 242 7.03 -20.83 -8.76
C VAL A 242 5.73 -20.58 -9.53
N SER A 243 4.58 -21.00 -9.00
CA SER A 243 3.28 -20.70 -9.62
C SER A 243 2.91 -19.22 -9.58
N LYS A 244 3.47 -18.45 -8.65
CA LYS A 244 3.30 -16.99 -8.59
C LYS A 244 4.27 -16.25 -9.53
N PHE A 245 5.38 -16.86 -9.91
CA PHE A 245 6.38 -16.29 -10.83
C PHE A 245 6.24 -16.81 -12.27
N SER A 246 5.80 -18.05 -12.44
CA SER A 246 5.66 -18.71 -13.75
C SER A 246 4.73 -17.99 -14.75
N PRO A 247 3.58 -17.40 -14.36
CA PRO A 247 2.73 -16.70 -15.30
C PRO A 247 3.35 -15.44 -15.89
N VAL A 248 4.29 -14.81 -15.15
CA VAL A 248 4.96 -13.58 -15.60
C VAL A 248 6.03 -13.88 -16.63
N ILE A 249 6.67 -15.06 -16.57
CA ILE A 249 7.75 -15.46 -17.48
C ILE A 249 7.18 -16.00 -18.81
N VAL A 250 5.99 -16.60 -18.81
CA VAL A 250 5.47 -17.36 -19.98
C VAL A 250 4.36 -16.63 -20.72
N LYS A 251 3.62 -15.73 -20.11
CA LYS A 251 2.53 -15.00 -20.75
C LYS A 251 2.86 -13.53 -20.92
N GLN A 252 3.41 -13.21 -22.09
CA GLN A 252 3.53 -11.86 -22.63
C GLN A 252 4.02 -10.83 -21.61
N THR A 253 5.20 -10.32 -21.81
CA THR A 253 5.75 -9.07 -21.25
C THR A 253 4.79 -7.90 -21.51
N ARG A 254 3.66 -7.91 -20.85
CA ARG A 254 2.77 -6.76 -20.80
C ARG A 254 3.23 -5.89 -19.65
N GLU A 255 4.00 -4.87 -19.98
CA GLU A 255 4.42 -3.86 -19.03
C GLU A 255 3.17 -3.16 -18.47
N ILE A 256 2.89 -3.36 -17.19
CA ILE A 256 1.84 -2.60 -16.50
C ILE A 256 2.43 -1.23 -16.15
N LYS A 257 2.02 -0.21 -16.89
CA LYS A 257 2.42 1.18 -16.61
C LYS A 257 1.59 1.71 -15.44
N VAL A 258 2.20 1.77 -14.28
CA VAL A 258 1.58 2.32 -13.07
C VAL A 258 1.67 3.84 -13.10
N LYS A 259 0.53 4.51 -12.98
CA LYS A 259 0.42 5.97 -12.90
C LYS A 259 -0.34 6.38 -11.64
N GLU A 260 -0.10 7.60 -11.20
CA GLU A 260 -0.95 8.21 -10.19
C GLU A 260 -2.37 8.38 -10.74
N CYS A 261 -3.38 7.96 -9.97
CA CYS A 261 -4.77 8.06 -10.39
C CYS A 261 -5.28 9.47 -10.10
N VAL A 262 -5.50 10.25 -11.16
CA VAL A 262 -6.10 11.59 -11.06
C VAL A 262 -7.61 11.46 -11.02
N ALA A 263 -8.25 12.11 -10.05
CA ALA A 263 -9.71 12.12 -9.94
C ALA A 263 -10.35 12.83 -11.14
N PRO A 264 -11.48 12.33 -11.67
CA PRO A 264 -12.17 12.98 -12.78
C PRO A 264 -12.77 14.32 -12.32
N SER A 265 -13.04 15.23 -13.29
CA SER A 265 -13.53 16.58 -13.01
C SER A 265 -14.88 16.60 -12.28
N TRP A 266 -15.72 15.59 -12.48
CA TRP A 266 -17.01 15.45 -11.83
C TRP A 266 -16.94 14.78 -10.44
N TYR A 267 -15.74 14.37 -10.00
CA TYR A 267 -15.59 13.75 -8.69
C TYR A 267 -15.80 14.76 -7.58
N VAL A 268 -16.78 14.50 -6.74
CA VAL A 268 -17.09 15.32 -5.57
C VAL A 268 -16.27 14.80 -4.37
N ARG A 269 -15.31 15.63 -3.94
CA ARG A 269 -14.60 15.34 -2.68
C ARG A 269 -15.60 15.46 -1.52
N PRO A 270 -15.58 14.53 -0.56
CA PRO A 270 -16.38 14.69 0.65
C PRO A 270 -16.05 16.04 1.29
N SER A 271 -17.00 16.97 1.31
CA SER A 271 -16.82 18.32 1.86
C SER A 271 -16.76 18.34 3.39
N HIS A 272 -17.13 17.24 4.03
CA HIS A 272 -17.21 17.14 5.49
C HIS A 272 -16.59 15.84 5.98
N LEU A 273 -15.68 15.94 6.93
CA LEU A 273 -15.43 14.88 7.89
C LEU A 273 -16.75 14.65 8.64
N ARG A 274 -17.52 13.63 8.25
CA ARG A 274 -18.58 13.15 9.11
C ARG A 274 -17.89 12.45 10.29
N VAL A 275 -17.80 13.16 11.39
CA VAL A 275 -17.53 12.56 12.69
C VAL A 275 -18.75 11.69 12.97
N ALA A 276 -18.57 10.38 12.98
CA ALA A 276 -19.60 9.45 13.41
C ALA A 276 -19.70 9.46 14.93
#